data_0a36d1733edfb8cc1716c605e784d7bc
#
_entry.id   0a36d1733edfb8cc1716c605e784d7bc
#
_cell.length_a   1.000
_cell.length_b   1.000
_cell.length_c   1.000
_cell.angle_alpha   90.00
_cell.angle_beta   90.00
_cell.angle_gamma   90.00
#
_symmetry.space_group_name_H-M   'P 1'
#
loop_
_entity.id
_entity.type
_entity.pdbx_description
1 polymer ?
#
loop_
_entity_poly.entity_id
_entity_poly.type
_entity_poly.pdbx_seq_one_letter_code
_entity_poly.pdbx_strand_id
1 'polypeptide(L)'
;MTLVDTSSWIHFLRRGGKKAVKKRVRDALADGSAVTCPVILAGLWMGAASDKDRKDVQELQDVLHCLPIEQETWNLTYQLARSCCANGTPVPSTDLIIAACAFFHGASIETEDKHFALLQRYYP
;
A
#
# COMPACT_ATOMS: atom_id res chain seq x y z
N MET A 1 9.30 -7.60 5.31
CA MET A 1 7.99 -6.90 5.36
C MET A 1 7.47 -6.66 3.96
N THR A 2 6.21 -6.90 3.75
CA THR A 2 5.52 -6.68 2.48
C THR A 2 4.35 -5.72 2.72
N LEU A 3 4.48 -4.50 2.24
CA LEU A 3 3.39 -3.52 2.32
C LEU A 3 2.40 -3.83 1.19
N VAL A 4 1.22 -4.32 1.56
CA VAL A 4 0.18 -4.69 0.60
C VAL A 4 -0.64 -3.45 0.28
N ASP A 5 -0.57 -3.00 -0.98
CA ASP A 5 -1.30 -1.84 -1.44
C ASP A 5 -2.81 -2.08 -1.49
N THR A 6 -3.58 -1.00 -1.46
CA THR A 6 -5.05 -1.03 -1.53
C THR A 6 -5.54 -1.86 -2.72
N SER A 7 -4.91 -1.70 -3.90
CA SER A 7 -5.30 -2.45 -5.10
C SER A 7 -5.26 -3.97 -4.89
N SER A 8 -4.21 -4.46 -4.25
CA SER A 8 -4.05 -5.89 -3.97
C SER A 8 -5.01 -6.36 -2.88
N TRP A 9 -5.25 -5.55 -1.85
CA TRP A 9 -6.26 -5.87 -0.83
C TRP A 9 -7.65 -5.99 -1.44
N ILE A 10 -8.02 -5.11 -2.37
CA ILE A 10 -9.30 -5.15 -3.04
C ILE A 10 -9.47 -6.47 -3.79
N HIS A 11 -8.45 -6.93 -4.52
CA HIS A 11 -8.50 -8.25 -5.17
C HIS A 11 -8.64 -9.38 -4.17
N PHE A 12 -7.92 -9.31 -3.06
CA PHE A 12 -7.97 -10.32 -2.02
C PHE A 12 -9.35 -10.43 -1.37
N LEU A 13 -9.99 -9.28 -1.09
CA LEU A 13 -11.27 -9.22 -0.39
C LEU A 13 -12.47 -9.48 -1.32
N ARG A 14 -12.33 -9.27 -2.62
CA ARG A 14 -13.42 -9.49 -3.58
C ARG A 14 -13.50 -10.94 -4.02
N ARG A 15 -14.75 -11.42 -4.15
CA ARG A 15 -15.01 -12.77 -4.64
C ARG A 15 -14.45 -13.00 -6.05
N GLY A 16 -14.56 -12.01 -6.95
CA GLY A 16 -14.04 -12.06 -8.32
C GLY A 16 -12.64 -11.52 -8.50
N GLY A 17 -11.87 -11.31 -7.44
CA GLY A 17 -10.51 -10.80 -7.54
C GLY A 17 -9.57 -11.78 -8.23
N LYS A 18 -8.46 -11.26 -8.78
CA LYS A 18 -7.47 -12.06 -9.49
C LYS A 18 -6.85 -13.11 -8.57
N LYS A 19 -6.86 -14.37 -9.01
CA LYS A 19 -6.36 -15.50 -8.22
C LYS A 19 -4.87 -15.37 -7.87
N ALA A 20 -4.06 -14.87 -8.79
CA ALA A 20 -2.63 -14.67 -8.57
C ALA A 20 -2.36 -13.63 -7.47
N VAL A 21 -3.13 -12.54 -7.46
CA VAL A 21 -3.03 -11.51 -6.41
C VAL A 21 -3.47 -12.08 -5.07
N LYS A 22 -4.59 -12.78 -5.05
CA LYS A 22 -5.10 -13.43 -3.83
C LYS A 22 -4.06 -14.37 -3.24
N LYS A 23 -3.38 -15.13 -4.07
CA LYS A 23 -2.33 -16.06 -3.62
C LYS A 23 -1.16 -15.30 -2.98
N ARG A 24 -0.68 -14.25 -3.63
CA ARG A 24 0.46 -13.47 -3.10
C ARG A 24 0.12 -12.82 -1.76
N VAL A 25 -1.08 -12.26 -1.64
CA VAL A 25 -1.53 -11.63 -0.39
C VAL A 25 -1.71 -12.70 0.70
N ARG A 26 -2.32 -13.83 0.35
CA ARG A 26 -2.49 -14.94 1.29
C ARG A 26 -1.15 -15.46 1.81
N ASP A 27 -0.18 -15.60 0.92
CA ASP A 27 1.16 -16.06 1.29
C ASP A 27 1.83 -15.05 2.26
N ALA A 28 1.70 -13.76 1.99
CA ALA A 28 2.24 -12.72 2.87
C ALA A 28 1.57 -12.70 4.25
N LEU A 29 0.26 -12.96 4.30
CA LEU A 29 -0.46 -13.11 5.57
C LEU A 29 0.02 -14.36 6.32
N ALA A 30 0.15 -15.49 5.61
CA ALA A 30 0.50 -16.76 6.21
C ALA A 30 1.92 -16.77 6.78
N ASP A 31 2.87 -16.11 6.11
CA ASP A 31 4.26 -16.05 6.59
C ASP A 31 4.55 -14.87 7.54
N GLY A 32 3.52 -14.07 7.85
CA GLY A 32 3.65 -12.96 8.77
C GLY A 32 4.35 -11.72 8.20
N SER A 33 4.60 -11.67 6.90
CA SER A 33 5.30 -10.53 6.28
C SER A 33 4.39 -9.37 5.90
N ALA A 34 3.06 -9.58 5.82
CA ALA A 34 2.11 -8.55 5.41
C ALA A 34 2.04 -7.42 6.44
N VAL A 35 2.20 -6.20 5.98
CA VAL A 35 2.06 -4.99 6.80
C VAL A 35 1.18 -3.98 6.07
N THR A 36 0.72 -2.98 6.81
CA THR A 36 -0.10 -1.90 6.27
C THR A 36 0.44 -0.54 6.72
N CYS A 37 -0.22 0.53 6.33
CA CYS A 37 0.07 1.88 6.81
C CYS A 37 -1.24 2.68 6.89
N PRO A 38 -1.24 3.85 7.57
CA PRO A 38 -2.47 4.63 7.74
C PRO A 38 -3.17 5.01 6.44
N VAL A 39 -2.42 5.32 5.38
CA VAL A 39 -3.01 5.71 4.09
C VAL A 39 -3.75 4.55 3.44
N ILE A 40 -3.18 3.34 3.50
CA ILE A 40 -3.82 2.13 2.97
C ILE A 40 -5.09 1.82 3.77
N LEU A 41 -5.03 1.87 5.09
CA LEU A 41 -6.21 1.64 5.93
C LEU A 41 -7.31 2.66 5.62
N ALA A 42 -6.96 3.93 5.48
CA ALA A 42 -7.93 4.95 5.12
C ALA A 42 -8.62 4.63 3.79
N GLY A 43 -7.85 4.18 2.79
CA GLY A 43 -8.40 3.78 1.50
C GLY A 43 -9.35 2.59 1.60
N LEU A 44 -9.01 1.60 2.41
CA LEU A 44 -9.87 0.43 2.64
C LEU A 44 -11.16 0.83 3.35
N TRP A 45 -11.08 1.67 4.38
CA TRP A 45 -12.27 2.16 5.08
C TRP A 45 -13.17 2.97 4.16
N MET A 46 -12.59 3.82 3.29
CA MET A 46 -13.36 4.61 2.34
C MET A 46 -14.17 3.73 1.38
N GLY A 47 -13.63 2.56 1.00
CA GLY A 47 -14.29 1.62 0.10
C GLY A 47 -15.19 0.60 0.78
N ALA A 48 -15.26 0.58 2.11
CA ALA A 48 -16.06 -0.38 2.88
C ALA A 48 -17.53 0.05 2.94
N ALA A 49 -18.33 -0.44 1.98
CA ALA A 49 -19.73 -0.01 1.78
C ALA A 49 -20.75 -0.84 2.54
N SER A 50 -20.41 -2.06 2.96
CA SER A 50 -21.35 -2.97 3.67
C SER A 50 -20.83 -3.29 5.06
N ASP A 51 -21.69 -3.87 5.89
CA ASP A 51 -21.29 -4.35 7.23
C ASP A 51 -20.21 -5.42 7.13
N LYS A 52 -20.33 -6.30 6.13
CA LYS A 52 -19.30 -7.32 5.88
C LYS A 52 -17.96 -6.70 5.51
N ASP A 53 -17.96 -5.71 4.61
CA ASP A 53 -16.74 -5.00 4.21
C ASP A 53 -16.08 -4.34 5.41
N ARG A 54 -16.86 -3.65 6.24
CA ARG A 54 -16.34 -2.98 7.44
C ARG A 54 -15.75 -3.97 8.44
N LYS A 55 -16.39 -5.13 8.59
CA LYS A 55 -15.87 -6.19 9.46
C LYS A 55 -14.54 -6.71 8.93
N ASP A 56 -14.44 -6.96 7.63
CA ASP A 56 -13.22 -7.45 7.00
C ASP A 56 -12.06 -6.44 7.18
N VAL A 57 -12.33 -5.16 6.97
CA VAL A 57 -11.32 -4.11 7.15
C VAL A 57 -10.89 -4.01 8.62
N GLN A 58 -11.83 -4.10 9.56
CA GLN A 58 -11.51 -4.06 10.98
C GLN A 58 -10.63 -5.24 11.39
N GLU A 59 -10.90 -6.43 10.86
CA GLU A 59 -10.05 -7.61 11.13
C GLU A 59 -8.62 -7.40 10.63
N LEU A 60 -8.47 -6.83 9.44
CA LEU A 60 -7.14 -6.52 8.91
C LEU A 60 -6.43 -5.48 9.78
N GLN A 61 -7.12 -4.43 10.18
CA GLN A 61 -6.56 -3.38 11.03
C GLN A 61 -6.10 -3.94 12.38
N ASP A 62 -6.85 -4.88 12.95
CA ASP A 62 -6.55 -5.48 14.25
C ASP A 62 -5.34 -6.41 14.19
N VAL A 63 -5.12 -7.07 13.05
CA VAL A 63 -4.11 -8.12 12.90
C VAL A 63 -2.79 -7.59 12.34
N LEU A 64 -2.85 -6.65 11.39
CA LEU A 64 -1.67 -6.21 10.66
C LEU A 64 -0.85 -5.19 11.46
N HIS A 65 0.47 -5.35 11.39
CA HIS A 65 1.36 -4.30 11.86
C HIS A 65 1.24 -3.08 10.93
N CYS A 66 0.96 -1.93 11.53
CA CYS A 66 0.82 -0.66 10.80
C CYS A 66 2.12 0.11 10.87
N LEU A 67 2.76 0.32 9.71
CA LEU A 67 4.00 1.10 9.62
C LEU A 67 3.66 2.58 9.86
N PRO A 68 4.34 3.25 10.80
CA PRO A 68 4.05 4.65 11.05
C PRO A 68 4.57 5.54 9.92
N ILE A 69 3.89 6.68 9.73
CA ILE A 69 4.30 7.71 8.77
C ILE A 69 4.83 8.89 9.60
N GLU A 70 6.14 8.99 9.70
CA GLU A 70 6.82 10.00 10.49
C GLU A 70 7.41 11.09 9.60
N GLN A 71 8.09 12.08 10.18
CA GLN A 71 8.60 13.21 9.41
C GLN A 71 9.57 12.79 8.30
N GLU A 72 10.40 11.78 8.55
CA GLU A 72 11.35 11.28 7.55
C GLU A 72 10.62 10.66 6.35
N THR A 73 9.50 10.00 6.58
CA THR A 73 8.66 9.48 5.51
C THR A 73 8.07 10.62 4.69
N TRP A 74 7.61 11.69 5.34
CA TRP A 74 7.11 12.87 4.64
C TRP A 74 8.19 13.55 3.83
N ASN A 75 9.40 13.67 4.36
CA ASN A 75 10.54 14.24 3.64
C ASN A 75 10.84 13.45 2.36
N LEU A 76 10.82 12.12 2.45
CA LEU A 76 11.01 11.24 1.30
C LEU A 76 9.85 11.40 0.30
N THR A 77 8.62 11.52 0.79
CA THR A 77 7.44 11.78 -0.05
C THR A 77 7.64 13.05 -0.87
N TYR A 78 8.14 14.12 -0.24
CA TYR A 78 8.38 15.39 -0.94
C TYR A 78 9.47 15.26 -2.01
N GLN A 79 10.53 14.50 -1.74
CA GLN A 79 11.58 14.22 -2.73
C GLN A 79 11.02 13.46 -3.93
N LEU A 80 10.22 12.42 -3.70
CA LEU A 80 9.57 11.66 -4.77
C LEU A 80 8.64 12.55 -5.59
N ALA A 81 7.87 13.41 -4.93
CA ALA A 81 6.97 14.34 -5.60
C ALA A 81 7.75 15.29 -6.53
N ARG A 82 8.88 15.80 -6.07
CA ARG A 82 9.74 16.68 -6.87
C ARG A 82 10.30 15.95 -8.09
N SER A 83 10.74 14.72 -7.93
CA SER A 83 11.23 13.90 -9.03
C SER A 83 10.14 13.62 -10.06
N CYS A 84 8.93 13.31 -9.62
CA CYS A 84 7.79 13.14 -10.51
C CYS A 84 7.50 14.42 -11.30
N CYS A 85 7.49 15.55 -10.64
CA CYS A 85 7.27 16.85 -11.27
C CYS A 85 8.35 17.14 -12.32
N ALA A 86 9.62 16.94 -11.96
CA ALA A 86 10.75 17.20 -12.86
C ALA A 86 10.73 16.30 -14.10
N ASN A 87 10.17 15.10 -14.00
CA ASN A 87 10.09 14.14 -15.10
C ASN A 87 8.75 14.12 -15.81
N GLY A 88 7.82 15.02 -15.45
CA GLY A 88 6.51 15.09 -16.07
C GLY A 88 5.68 13.85 -15.84
N THR A 89 5.85 13.18 -14.71
CA THR A 89 5.19 11.92 -14.39
C THR A 89 4.08 12.15 -13.34
N PRO A 90 2.81 12.17 -13.75
CA PRO A 90 1.73 12.34 -12.77
C PRO A 90 1.52 11.06 -11.96
N VAL A 91 1.63 11.16 -10.64
CA VAL A 91 1.36 10.07 -9.71
C VAL A 91 0.48 10.62 -8.60
N PRO A 92 -0.60 9.92 -8.21
CA PRO A 92 -1.43 10.35 -7.10
C PRO A 92 -0.62 10.50 -5.81
N SER A 93 -0.94 11.53 -5.02
CA SER A 93 -0.21 11.81 -3.77
C SER A 93 -0.28 10.66 -2.77
N THR A 94 -1.39 9.92 -2.75
CA THR A 94 -1.51 8.72 -1.90
C THR A 94 -0.46 7.67 -2.26
N ASP A 95 -0.20 7.44 -3.54
CA ASP A 95 0.82 6.48 -3.99
C ASP A 95 2.22 6.94 -3.60
N LEU A 96 2.49 8.26 -3.65
CA LEU A 96 3.76 8.82 -3.17
C LEU A 96 3.99 8.51 -1.70
N ILE A 97 2.98 8.71 -0.87
CA ILE A 97 3.06 8.48 0.58
C ILE A 97 3.28 6.99 0.86
N ILE A 98 2.52 6.13 0.19
CA ILE A 98 2.64 4.67 0.35
C ILE A 98 4.04 4.20 -0.05
N ALA A 99 4.54 4.66 -1.20
CA ALA A 99 5.87 4.31 -1.67
C ALA A 99 6.95 4.78 -0.70
N ALA A 100 6.88 6.02 -0.25
CA ALA A 100 7.81 6.57 0.72
C ALA A 100 7.81 5.78 2.02
N CYS A 101 6.64 5.38 2.50
CA CYS A 101 6.49 4.56 3.69
C CYS A 101 7.20 3.20 3.53
N ALA A 102 6.97 2.53 2.41
CA ALA A 102 7.61 1.25 2.13
C ALA A 102 9.13 1.41 2.04
N PHE A 103 9.60 2.39 1.29
CA PHE A 103 11.04 2.61 1.10
C PHE A 103 11.74 2.96 2.42
N PHE A 104 11.15 3.85 3.20
CA PHE A 104 11.71 4.25 4.48
C PHE A 104 11.84 3.07 5.44
N HIS A 105 10.84 2.20 5.50
CA HIS A 105 10.83 1.04 6.38
C HIS A 105 11.51 -0.19 5.79
N GLY A 106 12.01 -0.12 4.56
CA GLY A 106 12.66 -1.25 3.91
C GLY A 106 11.71 -2.38 3.56
N ALA A 107 10.43 -2.07 3.32
CA ALA A 107 9.42 -3.05 2.93
C ALA A 107 9.32 -3.15 1.40
N SER A 108 9.06 -4.34 0.91
CA SER A 108 8.63 -4.52 -0.48
C SER A 108 7.17 -4.13 -0.62
N ILE A 109 6.72 -3.84 -1.85
CA ILE A 109 5.34 -3.44 -2.12
C ILE A 109 4.66 -4.51 -2.96
N GLU A 110 3.53 -5.04 -2.46
CA GLU A 110 2.64 -5.90 -3.22
C GLU A 110 1.53 -5.02 -3.81
N THR A 111 1.50 -4.87 -5.12
CA THR A 111 0.56 -3.98 -5.79
C THR A 111 0.23 -4.45 -7.19
N GLU A 112 -0.94 -4.03 -7.69
CA GLU A 112 -1.33 -4.14 -9.11
C GLU A 112 -1.20 -2.79 -9.84
N ASP A 113 -0.69 -1.76 -9.15
CA ASP A 113 -0.55 -0.42 -9.72
C ASP A 113 0.87 -0.21 -10.26
N LYS A 114 0.97 0.28 -11.49
CA LYS A 114 2.25 0.50 -12.18
C LYS A 114 3.05 1.67 -11.62
N HIS A 115 2.43 2.57 -10.88
CA HIS A 115 3.10 3.76 -10.33
C HIS A 115 4.27 3.40 -9.41
N PHE A 116 4.17 2.32 -8.66
CA PHE A 116 5.19 1.96 -7.66
C PHE A 116 6.51 1.53 -8.30
N ALA A 117 6.48 0.82 -9.43
CA ALA A 117 7.69 0.48 -10.16
C ALA A 117 8.43 1.72 -10.66
N LEU A 118 7.67 2.73 -11.09
CA LEU A 118 8.22 4.01 -11.53
C LEU A 118 8.83 4.76 -10.35
N LEU A 119 8.13 4.82 -9.23
CA LEU A 119 8.62 5.51 -8.03
C LEU A 119 9.89 4.87 -7.48
N GLN A 120 10.06 3.57 -7.64
CA GLN A 120 11.29 2.88 -7.25
C GLN A 120 12.51 3.45 -7.97
N ARG A 121 12.35 3.90 -9.22
CA ARG A 121 13.44 4.50 -10.00
C ARG A 121 13.87 5.87 -9.45
N TYR A 122 12.95 6.57 -8.76
CA TYR A 122 13.21 7.89 -8.18
C TYR A 122 13.72 7.80 -6.74
N TYR A 123 13.72 6.63 -6.17
CA TYR A 123 14.22 6.43 -4.80
C TYR A 123 15.74 6.61 -4.79
N PRO A 124 16.27 7.51 -3.95
CA PRO A 124 17.71 7.79 -3.88
C PRO A 124 18.55 6.64 -3.34
#